data_df395aee747a10fdfe1ca080ef8213a6
#
_entry.id   df395aee747a10fdfe1ca080ef8213a6
#
_cell.length_a   1.000
_cell.length_b   1.000
_cell.length_c   1.000
_cell.angle_alpha   90.00
_cell.angle_beta   90.00
_cell.angle_gamma   90.00
#
_symmetry.space_group_name_H-M   'P 1'
#
loop_
_entity.id
_entity.type
_entity.pdbx_description
1 polymer ?
#
loop_
_entity_poly.entity_id
_entity_poly.type
_entity_poly.pdbx_seq_one_letter_code
_entity_poly.pdbx_strand_id
1 'polypeptide(L)'
;EMQRSLVGSEMCIRDRFIATGKIGRSVMGRPLWSLKLGRGDNRVLYNASHHANEWLTTPVLLKFAEQLAAAYANAGDIFGRSAAEILSYASIYIIPAVNPDGIDLVTGELAQGEYFNYARSIALRYPQFPFPSGWKANIRGVDLNLQYPAGWENAKAIKFAQGVTSPAPADYVGSAPLTAPESRAMYDYTLALDPSLTLSYHSQGRVIYWRFLDYEPANSRAIAELFASVSGYAVEETPYASGFAGYKDWFIQDYDRPGYTIEVGEGVNPLPLGDFPAIYRDNVGILTYGALVT
;
A
#
# COMPACT_ATOMS: atom_id res chain seq x y z
N GLU A 1 -24.01 -28.07 22.41
CA GLU A 1 -23.20 -27.33 23.40
C GLU A 1 -21.72 -27.22 22.95
N MET A 2 -21.10 -28.27 22.45
CA MET A 2 -19.68 -28.26 21.99
C MET A 2 -19.42 -27.32 20.79
N GLN A 3 -20.35 -27.21 19.84
CA GLN A 3 -20.22 -26.25 18.72
C GLN A 3 -20.36 -24.78 19.14
N ARG A 4 -21.17 -24.47 20.17
CA ARG A 4 -21.27 -23.13 20.74
C ARG A 4 -20.00 -22.73 21.50
N SER A 5 -19.33 -23.66 22.15
CA SER A 5 -18.06 -23.42 22.86
C SER A 5 -16.91 -23.13 21.91
N LEU A 6 -16.84 -23.82 20.76
CA LEU A 6 -15.81 -23.58 19.73
C LEU A 6 -15.97 -22.22 19.04
N VAL A 7 -17.20 -21.84 18.68
CA VAL A 7 -17.49 -20.51 18.10
C VAL A 7 -17.19 -19.39 19.10
N GLY A 8 -17.46 -19.59 20.38
CA GLY A 8 -17.14 -18.62 21.43
C GLY A 8 -15.64 -18.48 21.68
N SER A 9 -14.87 -19.58 21.59
CA SER A 9 -13.42 -19.55 21.77
C SER A 9 -12.70 -18.93 20.56
N GLU A 10 -13.14 -19.20 19.34
CA GLU A 10 -12.61 -18.59 18.13
C GLU A 10 -12.89 -17.06 18.07
N MET A 11 -14.07 -16.63 18.47
CA MET A 11 -14.41 -15.19 18.60
C MET A 11 -13.54 -14.51 19.65
N CYS A 12 -13.34 -15.13 20.82
CA CYS A 12 -12.47 -14.62 21.88
C CYS A 12 -10.98 -14.56 21.48
N ILE A 13 -10.51 -15.43 20.61
CA ILE A 13 -9.14 -15.44 20.10
C ILE A 13 -8.98 -14.30 19.07
N ARG A 14 -9.93 -14.11 18.15
CA ARG A 14 -9.93 -13.03 17.16
C ARG A 14 -9.88 -11.64 17.81
N ASP A 15 -10.68 -11.41 18.85
CA ASP A 15 -10.75 -10.11 19.54
C ASP A 15 -9.49 -9.73 20.33
N ARG A 16 -8.56 -10.66 20.54
CA ARG A 16 -7.35 -10.41 21.35
C ARG A 16 -6.12 -9.96 20.55
N PHE A 17 -6.01 -10.30 19.26
CA PHE A 17 -4.83 -9.97 18.47
C PHE A 17 -5.12 -9.40 17.09
N ILE A 18 -6.38 -9.38 16.64
CA ILE A 18 -6.84 -8.67 15.44
C ILE A 18 -7.80 -7.57 15.87
N ALA A 19 -7.52 -6.36 15.45
CA ALA A 19 -8.42 -5.23 15.57
C ALA A 19 -8.65 -4.58 14.21
N THR A 20 -9.87 -4.10 13.97
CA THR A 20 -10.21 -3.34 12.77
C THR A 20 -10.49 -1.89 13.15
N GLY A 21 -10.10 -0.97 12.29
CA GLY A 21 -10.31 0.46 12.47
C GLY A 21 -10.58 1.16 11.15
N LYS A 22 -10.73 2.48 11.24
CA LYS A 22 -10.85 3.36 10.07
C LYS A 22 -9.88 4.50 10.25
N ILE A 23 -9.07 4.79 9.23
CA ILE A 23 -8.11 5.89 9.25
C ILE A 23 -8.68 7.18 8.66
N GLY A 24 -9.75 7.09 7.87
CA GLY A 24 -10.38 8.21 7.20
C GLY A 24 -11.48 7.76 6.24
N ARG A 25 -11.79 8.62 5.29
CA ARG A 25 -12.76 8.36 4.21
C ARG A 25 -12.19 8.84 2.87
N SER A 26 -12.55 8.13 1.81
CA SER A 26 -12.29 8.53 0.42
C SER A 26 -13.16 9.72 -0.01
N VAL A 27 -12.92 10.21 -1.21
CA VAL A 27 -13.76 11.25 -1.86
C VAL A 27 -15.23 10.88 -1.89
N MET A 28 -15.57 9.62 -2.15
CA MET A 28 -16.97 9.14 -2.17
C MET A 28 -17.50 8.79 -0.77
N GLY A 29 -16.73 9.07 0.29
CA GLY A 29 -17.13 8.81 1.67
C GLY A 29 -16.93 7.37 2.13
N ARG A 30 -16.30 6.51 1.33
CA ARG A 30 -15.97 5.13 1.70
C ARG A 30 -14.94 5.09 2.83
N PRO A 31 -15.07 4.19 3.82
CA PRO A 31 -14.08 4.08 4.88
C PRO A 31 -12.75 3.55 4.33
N LEU A 32 -11.65 4.18 4.73
CA LEU A 32 -10.31 3.63 4.59
C LEU A 32 -10.06 2.72 5.80
N TRP A 33 -10.09 1.41 5.57
CA TRP A 33 -9.99 0.42 6.62
C TRP A 33 -8.55 0.21 7.06
N SER A 34 -8.37 -0.03 8.36
CA SER A 34 -7.13 -0.54 8.94
C SER A 34 -7.36 -1.86 9.66
N LEU A 35 -6.38 -2.75 9.58
CA LEU A 35 -6.27 -3.97 10.37
C LEU A 35 -5.05 -3.83 11.27
N LYS A 36 -5.14 -4.27 12.51
CA LYS A 36 -4.00 -4.44 13.41
C LYS A 36 -3.91 -5.91 13.79
N LEU A 37 -2.73 -6.50 13.63
CA LEU A 37 -2.40 -7.84 14.11
C LEU A 37 -1.22 -7.74 15.07
N GLY A 38 -1.29 -8.51 16.17
CA GLY A 38 -0.23 -8.56 17.17
C GLY A 38 -0.34 -7.50 18.25
N ARG A 39 0.60 -7.60 19.22
CA ARG A 39 0.63 -6.78 20.44
C ARG A 39 2.04 -6.34 20.81
N GLY A 40 3.03 -6.67 20.00
CA GLY A 40 4.41 -6.25 20.22
C GLY A 40 4.57 -4.73 20.15
N ASP A 41 5.60 -4.23 20.76
CA ASP A 41 5.91 -2.79 20.82
C ASP A 41 6.45 -2.26 19.50
N ASN A 42 7.05 -3.12 18.68
CA ASN A 42 7.51 -2.76 17.35
C ASN A 42 6.32 -2.55 16.40
N ARG A 43 6.10 -1.32 15.95
CA ARG A 43 4.99 -0.96 15.08
C ARG A 43 5.45 -0.86 13.63
N VAL A 44 4.87 -1.68 12.75
CA VAL A 44 5.12 -1.63 11.31
C VAL A 44 3.83 -1.34 10.55
N LEU A 45 3.92 -0.58 9.45
CA LEU A 45 2.76 -0.17 8.66
C LEU A 45 2.89 -0.65 7.22
N TYR A 46 1.97 -1.50 6.79
CA TYR A 46 1.85 -2.00 5.42
C TYR A 46 0.65 -1.36 4.74
N ASN A 47 0.83 -0.85 3.55
CA ASN A 47 -0.25 -0.24 2.79
C ASN A 47 -0.21 -0.69 1.33
N ALA A 48 -1.35 -0.62 0.65
CA ALA A 48 -1.49 -1.04 -0.74
C ALA A 48 -2.49 -0.17 -1.50
N SER A 49 -2.41 -0.25 -2.82
CA SER A 49 -3.36 0.35 -3.75
C SER A 49 -3.55 1.86 -3.55
N HIS A 50 -2.45 2.62 -3.46
CA HIS A 50 -2.49 4.06 -3.72
C HIS A 50 -2.97 4.31 -5.16
N HIS A 51 -2.52 3.48 -6.09
CA HIS A 51 -2.97 3.50 -7.47
C HIS A 51 -4.10 2.50 -7.70
N ALA A 52 -5.15 2.95 -8.37
CA ALA A 52 -6.38 2.18 -8.55
C ALA A 52 -6.19 0.92 -9.41
N ASN A 53 -5.42 1.02 -10.50
CA ASN A 53 -5.14 -0.11 -11.40
C ASN A 53 -4.12 -1.10 -10.86
N GLU A 54 -3.58 -0.86 -9.66
CA GLU A 54 -2.69 -1.75 -8.92
C GLU A 54 -3.44 -2.53 -7.80
N TRP A 55 -4.76 -2.70 -7.98
CA TRP A 55 -5.67 -3.26 -6.98
C TRP A 55 -5.29 -4.67 -6.52
N LEU A 56 -4.53 -5.43 -7.32
CA LEU A 56 -4.06 -6.77 -6.95
C LEU A 56 -3.17 -6.78 -5.69
N THR A 57 -2.59 -5.64 -5.33
CA THR A 57 -1.82 -5.45 -4.09
C THR A 57 -2.68 -5.52 -2.83
N THR A 58 -3.96 -5.14 -2.90
CA THR A 58 -4.93 -5.28 -1.80
C THR A 58 -5.08 -6.73 -1.33
N PRO A 59 -5.43 -7.72 -2.18
CA PRO A 59 -5.54 -9.10 -1.75
C PRO A 59 -4.20 -9.72 -1.30
N VAL A 60 -3.04 -9.20 -1.71
CA VAL A 60 -1.74 -9.65 -1.19
C VAL A 60 -1.66 -9.38 0.32
N LEU A 61 -1.98 -8.16 0.76
CA LEU A 61 -1.96 -7.81 2.19
C LEU A 61 -3.06 -8.53 2.98
N LEU A 62 -4.26 -8.67 2.41
CA LEU A 62 -5.36 -9.38 3.08
C LEU A 62 -5.07 -10.87 3.23
N LYS A 63 -4.45 -11.50 2.22
CA LYS A 63 -4.05 -12.92 2.30
C LYS A 63 -2.97 -13.14 3.34
N PHE A 64 -2.00 -12.23 3.46
CA PHE A 64 -1.01 -12.29 4.52
C PHE A 64 -1.66 -12.19 5.91
N ALA A 65 -2.57 -11.23 6.11
CA ALA A 65 -3.29 -11.08 7.37
C ALA A 65 -4.09 -12.36 7.73
N GLU A 66 -4.79 -12.95 6.75
CA GLU A 66 -5.53 -14.21 6.92
C GLU A 66 -4.59 -15.35 7.31
N GLN A 67 -3.48 -15.55 6.59
CA GLN A 67 -2.56 -16.64 6.85
C GLN A 67 -1.82 -16.49 8.18
N LEU A 68 -1.37 -15.29 8.52
CA LEU A 68 -0.73 -15.01 9.80
C LEU A 68 -1.70 -15.28 10.97
N ALA A 69 -2.96 -14.85 10.83
CA ALA A 69 -4.00 -15.12 11.82
C ALA A 69 -4.30 -16.61 11.97
N ALA A 70 -4.39 -17.34 10.84
CA ALA A 70 -4.61 -18.77 10.84
C ALA A 70 -3.42 -19.53 11.45
N ALA A 71 -2.19 -19.15 11.10
CA ALA A 71 -0.97 -19.73 11.68
C ALA A 71 -0.94 -19.50 13.20
N TYR A 72 -1.24 -18.28 13.67
CA TYR A 72 -1.30 -17.99 15.11
C TYR A 72 -2.34 -18.86 15.84
N ALA A 73 -3.55 -18.97 15.27
CA ALA A 73 -4.65 -19.75 15.89
C ALA A 73 -4.32 -21.23 16.01
N ASN A 74 -3.46 -21.76 15.12
CA ASN A 74 -3.06 -23.17 15.08
C ASN A 74 -1.63 -23.42 15.65
N ALA A 75 -1.06 -22.45 16.37
CA ALA A 75 0.32 -22.49 16.88
C ALA A 75 1.35 -22.88 15.81
N GLY A 76 1.14 -22.42 14.59
CA GLY A 76 1.94 -22.71 13.40
C GLY A 76 2.84 -21.57 12.97
N ASP A 77 3.45 -21.77 11.83
CA ASP A 77 4.44 -20.86 11.24
C ASP A 77 3.88 -20.19 9.97
N ILE A 78 4.44 -19.02 9.67
CA ILE A 78 4.34 -18.36 8.37
C ILE A 78 5.74 -18.10 7.85
N PHE A 79 6.03 -18.53 6.63
CA PHE A 79 7.35 -18.44 6.00
C PHE A 79 8.49 -18.91 6.93
N GLY A 80 8.29 -20.05 7.64
CA GLY A 80 9.26 -20.65 8.55
C GLY A 80 9.52 -19.85 9.84
N ARG A 81 8.64 -18.90 10.21
CA ARG A 81 8.72 -18.11 11.44
C ARG A 81 7.46 -18.29 12.26
N SER A 82 7.63 -18.52 13.55
CA SER A 82 6.49 -18.69 14.46
C SER A 82 5.56 -17.49 14.45
N ALA A 83 4.29 -17.71 14.13
CA ALA A 83 3.28 -16.66 14.16
C ALA A 83 3.13 -16.03 15.55
N ALA A 84 3.31 -16.82 16.62
CA ALA A 84 3.26 -16.33 17.99
C ALA A 84 4.44 -15.40 18.31
N GLU A 85 5.63 -15.72 17.85
CA GLU A 85 6.81 -14.87 18.00
C GLU A 85 6.65 -13.55 17.24
N ILE A 86 6.22 -13.60 15.96
CA ILE A 86 5.97 -12.41 15.15
C ILE A 86 4.98 -11.48 15.87
N LEU A 87 3.82 -11.99 16.30
CA LEU A 87 2.75 -11.20 16.89
C LEU A 87 3.02 -10.76 18.34
N SER A 88 3.99 -11.38 19.02
CA SER A 88 4.48 -10.93 20.31
C SER A 88 5.54 -9.83 20.19
N TYR A 89 6.35 -9.86 19.13
CA TYR A 89 7.38 -8.86 18.85
C TYR A 89 6.81 -7.62 18.19
N ALA A 90 5.93 -7.78 17.17
CA ALA A 90 5.41 -6.69 16.37
C ALA A 90 3.89 -6.49 16.51
N SER A 91 3.48 -5.24 16.35
CA SER A 91 2.13 -4.84 15.98
C SER A 91 2.13 -4.44 14.50
N ILE A 92 1.51 -5.26 13.66
CA ILE A 92 1.45 -5.06 12.21
C ILE A 92 0.16 -4.33 11.88
N TYR A 93 0.27 -3.13 11.34
CA TYR A 93 -0.86 -2.33 10.88
C TYR A 93 -0.94 -2.41 9.36
N ILE A 94 -2.13 -2.70 8.84
CA ILE A 94 -2.36 -2.91 7.40
C ILE A 94 -3.47 -1.99 6.92
N ILE A 95 -3.18 -1.18 5.89
CA ILE A 95 -4.16 -0.40 5.14
C ILE A 95 -4.28 -1.05 3.76
N PRO A 96 -5.23 -1.97 3.55
CA PRO A 96 -5.23 -2.81 2.36
C PRO A 96 -5.62 -2.08 1.08
N ALA A 97 -6.36 -0.97 1.17
CA ALA A 97 -6.81 -0.19 0.03
C ALA A 97 -6.84 1.30 0.38
N VAL A 98 -5.85 2.04 -0.08
CA VAL A 98 -5.78 3.50 0.10
C VAL A 98 -6.76 4.21 -0.85
N ASN A 99 -7.01 3.65 -2.04
CA ASN A 99 -7.84 4.22 -3.09
C ASN A 99 -9.07 3.37 -3.43
N PRO A 100 -10.03 3.18 -2.50
CA PRO A 100 -11.17 2.30 -2.74
C PRO A 100 -12.09 2.77 -3.86
N ASP A 101 -12.25 4.08 -4.06
CA ASP A 101 -13.09 4.64 -5.12
C ASP A 101 -12.50 4.36 -6.51
N GLY A 102 -11.18 4.52 -6.65
CA GLY A 102 -10.47 4.22 -7.89
C GLY A 102 -10.48 2.73 -8.20
N ILE A 103 -10.31 1.86 -7.19
CA ILE A 103 -10.40 0.40 -7.36
C ILE A 103 -11.76 0.03 -7.94
N ASP A 104 -12.85 0.53 -7.38
CA ASP A 104 -14.20 0.23 -7.87
C ASP A 104 -14.43 0.73 -9.31
N LEU A 105 -13.82 1.85 -9.68
CA LEU A 105 -13.85 2.33 -11.06
C LEU A 105 -13.13 1.35 -12.00
N VAL A 106 -11.92 0.93 -11.65
CA VAL A 106 -11.09 0.04 -12.48
C VAL A 106 -11.68 -1.37 -12.58
N THR A 107 -12.23 -1.90 -11.48
CA THR A 107 -12.83 -3.25 -11.43
C THR A 107 -14.24 -3.30 -12.01
N GLY A 108 -14.85 -2.14 -12.29
CA GLY A 108 -16.20 -2.04 -12.88
C GLY A 108 -17.34 -2.04 -11.86
N GLU A 109 -17.07 -2.06 -10.56
CA GLU A 109 -18.09 -1.90 -9.51
C GLU A 109 -18.73 -0.50 -9.57
N LEU A 110 -17.94 0.51 -9.93
CA LEU A 110 -18.39 1.86 -10.23
C LEU A 110 -18.47 2.04 -11.76
N ALA A 111 -19.62 1.70 -12.38
CA ALA A 111 -19.83 1.73 -13.83
C ALA A 111 -20.81 2.83 -14.30
N GLN A 112 -21.39 3.62 -13.38
CA GLN A 112 -22.35 4.68 -13.69
C GLN A 112 -22.45 5.71 -12.55
N GLY A 113 -23.17 6.78 -12.79
CA GLY A 113 -23.39 7.85 -11.82
C GLY A 113 -22.45 9.04 -12.00
N GLU A 114 -22.57 10.02 -11.11
CA GLU A 114 -21.86 11.30 -11.23
C GLU A 114 -20.35 11.13 -11.24
N TYR A 115 -19.79 10.37 -10.30
CA TYR A 115 -18.34 10.16 -10.19
C TYR A 115 -17.78 9.39 -11.38
N PHE A 116 -18.48 8.35 -11.88
CA PHE A 116 -18.09 7.65 -13.10
C PHE A 116 -18.05 8.59 -14.30
N ASN A 117 -19.12 9.39 -14.50
CA ASN A 117 -19.19 10.35 -15.60
C ASN A 117 -18.11 11.42 -15.50
N TYR A 118 -17.80 11.88 -14.29
CA TYR A 118 -16.71 12.82 -14.03
C TYR A 118 -15.36 12.21 -14.41
N ALA A 119 -15.02 11.02 -13.91
CA ALA A 119 -13.79 10.32 -14.26
C ALA A 119 -13.67 10.08 -15.76
N ARG A 120 -14.78 9.65 -16.42
CA ARG A 120 -14.84 9.47 -17.87
C ARG A 120 -14.58 10.78 -18.62
N SER A 121 -15.10 11.90 -18.15
CA SER A 121 -14.87 13.22 -18.78
C SER A 121 -13.40 13.65 -18.68
N ILE A 122 -12.71 13.29 -17.61
CA ILE A 122 -11.26 13.46 -17.47
C ILE A 122 -10.54 12.56 -18.49
N ALA A 123 -10.85 11.27 -18.51
CA ALA A 123 -10.19 10.28 -19.37
C ALA A 123 -10.26 10.64 -20.87
N LEU A 124 -11.35 11.27 -21.34
CA LEU A 124 -11.48 11.73 -22.72
C LEU A 124 -10.40 12.73 -23.15
N ARG A 125 -9.77 13.42 -22.20
CA ARG A 125 -8.65 14.36 -22.47
C ARG A 125 -7.29 13.67 -22.55
N TYR A 126 -7.23 12.39 -22.15
CA TYR A 126 -6.02 11.59 -22.04
C TYR A 126 -6.20 10.23 -22.72
N PRO A 127 -6.40 10.18 -24.06
CA PRO A 127 -6.75 8.96 -24.79
C PRO A 127 -5.66 7.87 -24.76
N GLN A 128 -4.44 8.21 -24.33
CA GLN A 128 -3.35 7.25 -24.13
C GLN A 128 -3.57 6.31 -22.94
N PHE A 129 -4.45 6.66 -22.00
CA PHE A 129 -4.82 5.78 -20.87
C PHE A 129 -6.14 5.06 -21.18
N PRO A 130 -6.17 3.73 -21.27
CA PRO A 130 -7.41 2.99 -21.47
C PRO A 130 -8.36 3.20 -20.27
N PHE A 131 -9.60 3.57 -20.53
CA PHE A 131 -10.59 3.80 -19.49
C PHE A 131 -11.56 2.62 -19.37
N PRO A 132 -11.88 2.11 -18.15
CA PRO A 132 -11.33 2.55 -16.85
C PRO A 132 -10.02 1.86 -16.44
N SER A 133 -9.55 0.85 -17.16
CA SER A 133 -8.45 -0.04 -16.74
C SER A 133 -7.12 0.66 -16.50
N GLY A 134 -6.80 1.73 -17.23
CA GLY A 134 -5.56 2.51 -17.05
C GLY A 134 -5.65 3.61 -15.98
N TRP A 135 -6.73 3.67 -15.21
CA TRP A 135 -6.91 4.71 -14.20
C TRP A 135 -6.08 4.42 -12.93
N LYS A 136 -5.10 5.27 -12.62
CA LYS A 136 -4.24 5.19 -11.42
C LYS A 136 -4.72 6.09 -10.28
N ALA A 137 -5.22 7.26 -10.62
CA ALA A 137 -5.60 8.33 -9.71
C ALA A 137 -6.78 7.96 -8.78
N ASN A 138 -7.06 8.81 -7.79
CA ASN A 138 -8.34 8.75 -7.10
C ASN A 138 -9.49 9.17 -8.03
N ILE A 139 -10.74 9.09 -7.56
CA ILE A 139 -11.91 9.34 -8.41
C ILE A 139 -12.00 10.79 -8.94
N ARG A 140 -11.24 11.73 -8.37
CA ARG A 140 -11.11 13.11 -8.84
C ARG A 140 -9.94 13.37 -9.77
N GLY A 141 -9.18 12.33 -10.12
CA GLY A 141 -8.04 12.44 -11.02
C GLY A 141 -6.80 13.03 -10.36
N VAL A 142 -6.61 12.80 -9.06
CA VAL A 142 -5.40 13.14 -8.30
C VAL A 142 -4.62 11.86 -8.04
N ASP A 143 -3.34 11.83 -8.40
CA ASP A 143 -2.45 10.71 -8.11
C ASP A 143 -2.08 10.73 -6.62
N LEU A 144 -2.55 9.72 -5.87
CA LEU A 144 -2.41 9.69 -4.42
C LEU A 144 -0.96 9.52 -3.96
N ASN A 145 -0.12 8.90 -4.78
CA ASN A 145 1.30 8.73 -4.46
C ASN A 145 2.19 9.89 -4.96
N LEU A 146 1.57 11.01 -5.35
CA LEU A 146 2.20 12.30 -5.63
C LEU A 146 1.67 13.42 -4.73
N GLN A 147 1.16 13.06 -3.54
CA GLN A 147 0.50 14.00 -2.63
C GLN A 147 1.28 14.26 -1.33
N TYR A 148 2.40 13.58 -1.11
CA TYR A 148 3.18 13.71 0.12
C TYR A 148 4.22 14.84 0.01
N PRO A 149 4.60 15.50 1.13
CA PRO A 149 5.41 16.72 1.09
C PRO A 149 6.92 16.51 0.84
N ALA A 150 7.35 15.33 0.38
CA ALA A 150 8.74 15.04 0.02
C ALA A 150 9.06 15.50 -1.41
N GLY A 151 9.56 16.72 -1.56
CA GLY A 151 9.88 17.28 -2.87
C GLY A 151 8.68 17.48 -3.79
N TRP A 152 7.50 17.83 -3.25
CA TRP A 152 6.26 17.98 -4.03
C TRP A 152 6.36 18.99 -5.15
N GLU A 153 7.05 20.12 -4.95
CA GLU A 153 7.26 21.13 -6.01
C GLU A 153 8.10 20.58 -7.17
N ASN A 154 9.05 19.66 -6.89
CA ASN A 154 9.81 18.98 -7.92
C ASN A 154 8.91 18.01 -8.71
N ALA A 155 8.09 17.21 -8.03
CA ALA A 155 7.10 16.36 -8.68
C ALA A 155 6.19 17.19 -9.60
N LYS A 156 5.67 18.30 -9.09
CA LYS A 156 4.82 19.22 -9.85
C LYS A 156 5.52 19.77 -11.10
N ALA A 157 6.75 20.25 -10.95
CA ALA A 157 7.51 20.77 -12.09
C ALA A 157 7.71 19.70 -13.18
N ILE A 158 8.07 18.47 -12.77
CA ILE A 158 8.27 17.35 -13.69
C ILE A 158 6.96 16.98 -14.41
N LYS A 159 5.87 16.78 -13.66
CA LYS A 159 4.59 16.36 -14.23
C LYS A 159 3.94 17.44 -15.10
N PHE A 160 4.11 18.71 -14.72
CA PHE A 160 3.64 19.84 -15.54
C PHE A 160 4.42 19.96 -16.84
N ALA A 161 5.74 19.73 -16.82
CA ALA A 161 6.55 19.67 -18.04
C ALA A 161 6.15 18.50 -18.96
N GLN A 162 5.61 17.41 -18.40
CA GLN A 162 5.02 16.30 -19.14
C GLN A 162 3.59 16.56 -19.64
N GLY A 163 3.03 17.75 -19.38
CA GLY A 163 1.69 18.16 -19.82
C GLY A 163 0.55 17.81 -18.87
N VAL A 164 0.82 17.25 -17.68
CA VAL A 164 -0.22 16.89 -16.70
C VAL A 164 -0.41 18.03 -15.70
N THR A 165 -1.16 19.05 -16.10
CA THR A 165 -1.38 20.28 -15.32
C THR A 165 -2.75 20.38 -14.64
N SER A 166 -3.61 19.40 -14.85
CA SER A 166 -4.98 19.33 -14.35
C SER A 166 -5.38 17.89 -14.06
N PRO A 167 -6.51 17.61 -13.39
CA PRO A 167 -6.96 16.27 -13.09
C PRO A 167 -6.82 15.30 -14.28
N ALA A 168 -6.17 14.15 -14.04
CA ALA A 168 -5.80 13.18 -15.04
C ALA A 168 -5.97 11.74 -14.51
N PRO A 169 -6.01 10.72 -15.40
CA PRO A 169 -6.01 9.32 -14.99
C PRO A 169 -4.78 8.90 -14.19
N ALA A 170 -3.64 9.59 -14.37
CA ALA A 170 -2.38 9.37 -13.68
C ALA A 170 -1.59 10.68 -13.60
N ASP A 171 -0.60 10.74 -12.73
CA ASP A 171 0.46 11.75 -12.69
C ASP A 171 0.02 13.19 -12.31
N TYR A 172 -1.24 13.44 -12.00
CA TYR A 172 -1.64 14.77 -11.51
C TYR A 172 -1.38 14.88 -10.01
N VAL A 173 -0.50 15.80 -9.66
CA VAL A 173 -0.03 16.00 -8.28
C VAL A 173 -1.04 16.71 -7.36
N GLY A 174 -2.20 17.17 -7.89
CA GLY A 174 -3.14 18.00 -7.14
C GLY A 174 -2.78 19.49 -7.14
N SER A 175 -3.54 20.29 -6.40
CA SER A 175 -3.31 21.75 -6.27
C SER A 175 -2.26 22.09 -5.22
N ALA A 176 -2.12 21.24 -4.21
CA ALA A 176 -1.13 21.30 -3.13
C ALA A 176 -0.90 19.90 -2.55
N PRO A 177 0.15 19.68 -1.74
CA PRO A 177 0.31 18.42 -1.03
C PRO A 177 -0.87 18.15 -0.10
N LEU A 178 -1.21 16.87 0.08
CA LEU A 178 -2.23 16.39 1.03
C LEU A 178 -3.64 16.99 0.83
N THR A 179 -3.98 17.36 -0.40
CA THR A 179 -5.34 17.82 -0.76
C THR A 179 -6.31 16.68 -1.02
N ALA A 180 -5.80 15.49 -1.38
CA ALA A 180 -6.61 14.28 -1.50
C ALA A 180 -6.92 13.72 -0.10
N PRO A 181 -8.20 13.47 0.23
CA PRO A 181 -8.57 13.00 1.57
C PRO A 181 -7.95 11.64 1.92
N GLU A 182 -7.71 10.78 0.94
CA GLU A 182 -7.08 9.48 1.08
C GLU A 182 -5.60 9.62 1.53
N SER A 183 -4.82 10.43 0.81
CA SER A 183 -3.41 10.67 1.16
C SER A 183 -3.29 11.44 2.48
N ARG A 184 -4.20 12.37 2.75
CA ARG A 184 -4.26 13.07 4.04
C ARG A 184 -4.54 12.09 5.19
N ALA A 185 -5.48 11.17 5.02
CA ALA A 185 -5.78 10.17 6.03
C ALA A 185 -4.58 9.23 6.31
N MET A 186 -3.88 8.80 5.25
CA MET A 186 -2.64 8.02 5.40
C MET A 186 -1.55 8.79 6.14
N TYR A 187 -1.36 10.07 5.78
CA TYR A 187 -0.39 10.95 6.41
C TYR A 187 -0.67 11.12 7.91
N ASP A 188 -1.89 11.54 8.27
CA ASP A 188 -2.29 11.77 9.66
C ASP A 188 -2.24 10.47 10.50
N TYR A 189 -2.63 9.34 9.90
CA TYR A 189 -2.55 8.04 10.56
C TYR A 189 -1.11 7.60 10.81
N THR A 190 -0.20 7.81 9.86
CA THR A 190 1.22 7.49 10.02
C THR A 190 1.86 8.33 11.11
N LEU A 191 1.54 9.63 11.18
CA LEU A 191 2.00 10.52 12.26
C LEU A 191 1.53 10.02 13.63
N ALA A 192 0.26 9.62 13.75
CA ALA A 192 -0.30 9.13 15.01
C ALA A 192 0.24 7.75 15.41
N LEU A 193 0.56 6.90 14.43
CA LEU A 193 1.05 5.55 14.65
C LEU A 193 2.54 5.53 15.01
N ASP A 194 3.34 6.41 14.41
CA ASP A 194 4.80 6.47 14.54
C ASP A 194 5.49 5.12 14.27
N PRO A 195 5.34 4.53 13.07
CA PRO A 195 5.87 3.21 12.77
C PRO A 195 7.38 3.19 12.62
N SER A 196 8.02 2.08 12.97
CA SER A 196 9.47 1.85 12.80
C SER A 196 9.85 1.54 11.35
N LEU A 197 8.90 1.00 10.56
CA LEU A 197 9.10 0.60 9.17
C LEU A 197 7.77 0.71 8.41
N THR A 198 7.86 1.05 7.10
CA THR A 198 6.70 0.99 6.21
C THR A 198 6.98 0.17 4.94
N LEU A 199 5.96 -0.61 4.50
CA LEU A 199 5.93 -1.28 3.21
C LEU A 199 4.75 -0.74 2.40
N SER A 200 5.02 -0.15 1.24
CA SER A 200 4.01 0.35 0.30
C SER A 200 3.98 -0.54 -0.94
N TYR A 201 2.88 -1.26 -1.12
CA TYR A 201 2.71 -2.21 -2.21
C TYR A 201 2.14 -1.54 -3.44
N HIS A 202 2.88 -1.65 -4.52
CA HIS A 202 2.61 -1.18 -5.88
C HIS A 202 2.78 -2.32 -6.90
N SER A 203 2.53 -2.06 -8.14
CA SER A 203 2.86 -2.89 -9.29
C SER A 203 3.19 -2.00 -10.50
N GLN A 204 4.13 -2.36 -11.37
CA GLN A 204 4.76 -3.67 -11.51
C GLN A 204 6.28 -3.51 -11.71
N GLY A 205 7.06 -4.62 -11.68
CA GLY A 205 8.50 -4.59 -12.00
C GLY A 205 9.35 -5.58 -11.22
N ARG A 206 8.82 -6.24 -10.17
CA ARG A 206 9.57 -7.11 -9.23
C ARG A 206 10.78 -6.38 -8.62
N VAL A 207 10.53 -5.15 -8.14
CA VAL A 207 11.55 -4.22 -7.65
C VAL A 207 11.23 -3.76 -6.23
N ILE A 208 12.27 -3.50 -5.45
CA ILE A 208 12.22 -2.92 -4.10
C ILE A 208 12.95 -1.58 -4.15
N TYR A 209 12.21 -0.48 -4.04
CA TYR A 209 12.79 0.85 -3.85
C TYR A 209 12.95 1.13 -2.36
N TRP A 210 14.16 1.56 -1.93
CA TRP A 210 14.56 1.54 -0.52
C TRP A 210 15.06 2.86 0.05
N ARG A 211 15.35 3.86 -0.78
CA ARG A 211 15.86 5.18 -0.36
C ARG A 211 15.10 6.33 -1.01
N PHE A 212 15.35 7.55 -0.55
CA PHE A 212 14.85 8.77 -1.16
C PHE A 212 15.99 9.79 -1.30
N LEU A 213 16.39 10.08 -2.54
CA LEU A 213 17.56 10.93 -2.82
C LEU A 213 18.78 10.48 -1.99
N ASP A 214 19.34 11.40 -1.19
CA ASP A 214 20.49 11.14 -0.32
C ASP A 214 20.06 10.63 1.09
N TYR A 215 18.76 10.44 1.32
CA TYR A 215 18.27 9.87 2.59
C TYR A 215 18.37 8.34 2.54
N GLU A 216 19.27 7.81 3.34
CA GLU A 216 19.55 6.37 3.50
C GLU A 216 19.46 5.99 4.98
N PRO A 217 18.25 5.71 5.52
CA PRO A 217 18.12 5.34 6.92
C PRO A 217 18.97 4.14 7.29
N ALA A 218 19.42 4.10 8.54
CA ALA A 218 20.26 3.02 9.03
C ALA A 218 19.67 1.63 8.73
N ASN A 219 20.50 0.71 8.25
CA ASN A 219 20.13 -0.65 7.83
C ASN A 219 19.14 -0.77 6.66
N SER A 220 18.61 0.32 6.10
CA SER A 220 17.58 0.25 5.07
C SER A 220 18.00 -0.56 3.84
N ARG A 221 19.27 -0.44 3.41
CA ARG A 221 19.81 -1.24 2.31
C ARG A 221 19.93 -2.72 2.66
N ALA A 222 20.45 -3.04 3.83
CA ALA A 222 20.60 -4.44 4.27
C ALA A 222 19.23 -5.14 4.40
N ILE A 223 18.22 -4.42 4.88
CA ILE A 223 16.83 -4.90 4.93
C ILE A 223 16.27 -5.11 3.51
N ALA A 224 16.52 -4.20 2.57
CA ALA A 224 16.12 -4.36 1.17
C ALA A 224 16.78 -5.60 0.51
N GLU A 225 18.07 -5.84 0.79
CA GLU A 225 18.79 -7.03 0.33
C GLU A 225 18.23 -8.33 0.94
N LEU A 226 17.83 -8.31 2.20
CA LEU A 226 17.09 -9.42 2.83
C LEU A 226 15.75 -9.65 2.11
N PHE A 227 14.98 -8.60 1.84
CA PHE A 227 13.72 -8.72 1.10
C PHE A 227 13.93 -9.28 -0.31
N ALA A 228 15.00 -8.84 -1.00
CA ALA A 228 15.39 -9.38 -2.30
C ALA A 228 15.70 -10.87 -2.23
N SER A 229 16.43 -11.30 -1.20
CA SER A 229 16.84 -12.71 -1.03
C SER A 229 15.65 -13.67 -0.84
N VAL A 230 14.54 -13.18 -0.26
CA VAL A 230 13.35 -14.00 0.01
C VAL A 230 12.25 -13.87 -1.05
N SER A 231 12.35 -12.87 -1.94
CA SER A 231 11.36 -12.62 -2.99
C SER A 231 11.87 -12.87 -4.41
N GLY A 232 13.19 -12.78 -4.60
CA GLY A 232 13.80 -12.75 -5.92
C GLY A 232 13.60 -11.41 -6.65
N TYR A 233 13.23 -10.35 -5.94
CA TYR A 233 13.06 -9.00 -6.50
C TYR A 233 14.39 -8.24 -6.55
N ALA A 234 14.53 -7.32 -7.50
CA ALA A 234 15.71 -6.44 -7.58
C ALA A 234 15.63 -5.34 -6.51
N VAL A 235 16.79 -4.94 -5.99
CA VAL A 235 16.91 -3.73 -5.15
C VAL A 235 17.39 -2.60 -6.03
N GLU A 236 16.59 -1.56 -6.16
CA GLU A 236 16.87 -0.44 -7.06
C GLU A 236 16.58 0.91 -6.39
N GLU A 237 17.06 1.97 -7.04
CA GLU A 237 16.73 3.35 -6.70
C GLU A 237 15.56 3.83 -7.55
N THR A 238 14.67 4.60 -6.93
CA THR A 238 13.53 5.16 -7.67
C THR A 238 14.04 6.08 -8.79
N PRO A 239 13.58 5.91 -10.03
CA PRO A 239 13.96 6.80 -11.12
C PRO A 239 13.63 8.27 -10.81
N TYR A 240 14.52 9.19 -11.13
CA TYR A 240 14.39 10.62 -10.78
C TYR A 240 13.02 11.22 -11.16
N ALA A 241 12.50 10.87 -12.32
CA ALA A 241 11.20 11.37 -12.81
C ALA A 241 9.99 10.90 -11.99
N SER A 242 10.15 9.87 -11.15
CA SER A 242 9.12 9.27 -10.29
C SER A 242 9.50 9.32 -8.79
N GLY A 243 10.65 9.90 -8.46
CA GLY A 243 11.25 9.84 -7.14
C GLY A 243 10.90 11.01 -6.23
N PHE A 244 9.68 11.58 -6.35
CA PHE A 244 9.25 12.69 -5.50
C PHE A 244 7.78 12.56 -5.11
N ALA A 245 7.47 13.10 -3.95
CA ALA A 245 6.11 13.21 -3.40
C ALA A 245 5.39 11.88 -3.14
N GLY A 246 6.11 10.74 -3.16
CA GLY A 246 5.60 9.45 -2.78
C GLY A 246 5.47 9.28 -1.26
N TYR A 247 4.63 8.34 -0.83
CA TYR A 247 4.47 8.01 0.59
C TYR A 247 5.78 7.52 1.22
N LYS A 248 6.49 6.60 0.56
CA LYS A 248 7.81 6.12 0.97
C LYS A 248 8.81 7.27 1.11
N ASP A 249 8.82 8.16 0.11
CA ASP A 249 9.78 9.28 0.06
C ASP A 249 9.61 10.22 1.25
N TRP A 250 8.36 10.58 1.54
CA TRP A 250 8.02 11.37 2.71
C TRP A 250 8.37 10.66 4.02
N PHE A 251 8.04 9.38 4.14
CA PHE A 251 8.33 8.62 5.35
C PHE A 251 9.85 8.55 5.62
N ILE A 252 10.64 8.26 4.60
CA ILE A 252 12.11 8.23 4.73
C ILE A 252 12.65 9.60 5.11
N GLN A 253 12.20 10.67 4.44
CA GLN A 253 12.69 12.02 4.68
C GLN A 253 12.40 12.52 6.11
N ASP A 254 11.16 12.32 6.57
CA ASP A 254 10.68 12.93 7.82
C ASP A 254 11.00 12.08 9.06
N TYR A 255 11.10 10.76 8.92
CA TYR A 255 11.34 9.85 10.04
C TYR A 255 12.77 9.33 10.13
N ASP A 256 13.55 9.41 9.06
CA ASP A 256 14.86 8.75 8.94
C ASP A 256 14.79 7.26 9.35
N ARG A 257 13.74 6.58 8.87
CA ARG A 257 13.46 5.17 9.15
C ARG A 257 13.25 4.39 7.85
N PRO A 258 13.47 3.05 7.85
CA PRO A 258 13.30 2.21 6.68
C PRO A 258 11.89 2.26 6.10
N GLY A 259 11.75 2.72 4.86
CA GLY A 259 10.53 2.77 4.08
C GLY A 259 10.75 2.16 2.70
N TYR A 260 9.83 1.33 2.23
CA TYR A 260 9.99 0.61 0.97
C TYR A 260 8.76 0.75 0.08
N THR A 261 9.01 0.90 -1.22
CA THR A 261 8.02 0.61 -2.25
C THR A 261 8.33 -0.76 -2.83
N ILE A 262 7.35 -1.66 -2.81
CA ILE A 262 7.44 -3.01 -3.34
C ILE A 262 6.61 -3.08 -4.62
N GLU A 263 7.26 -3.15 -5.78
CA GLU A 263 6.63 -3.27 -7.09
C GLU A 263 6.42 -4.74 -7.43
N VAL A 264 5.21 -5.26 -7.22
CA VAL A 264 4.93 -6.68 -7.40
C VAL A 264 4.60 -7.05 -8.84
N GLY A 265 4.98 -8.29 -9.24
CA GLY A 265 4.63 -8.87 -10.53
C GLY A 265 5.28 -8.19 -11.72
N GLU A 266 4.92 -8.63 -12.92
CA GLU A 266 5.44 -8.12 -14.20
C GLU A 266 4.29 -7.98 -15.22
N GLY A 267 4.41 -7.08 -16.19
CA GLY A 267 3.45 -6.94 -17.26
C GLY A 267 2.83 -5.54 -17.36
N VAL A 268 1.53 -5.47 -17.54
CA VAL A 268 0.78 -4.21 -17.70
C VAL A 268 -0.36 -4.17 -16.69
N ASN A 269 -0.46 -3.07 -15.94
CA ASN A 269 -1.54 -2.87 -14.99
C ASN A 269 -2.90 -2.61 -15.67
N PRO A 270 -4.01 -3.17 -15.14
CA PRO A 270 -4.07 -4.07 -13.98
C PRO A 270 -3.47 -5.44 -14.28
N LEU A 271 -2.62 -5.94 -13.36
CA LEU A 271 -2.10 -7.29 -13.50
C LEU A 271 -3.23 -8.34 -13.47
N PRO A 272 -3.12 -9.42 -14.25
CA PRO A 272 -4.12 -10.47 -14.28
C PRO A 272 -4.31 -11.13 -12.90
N LEU A 273 -5.56 -11.42 -12.51
CA LEU A 273 -5.85 -12.12 -11.27
C LEU A 273 -5.16 -13.49 -11.18
N GLY A 274 -4.91 -14.13 -12.33
CA GLY A 274 -4.17 -15.39 -12.40
C GLY A 274 -2.73 -15.33 -11.88
N ASP A 275 -2.12 -14.13 -11.83
CA ASP A 275 -0.76 -13.93 -11.33
C ASP A 275 -0.69 -13.84 -9.80
N PHE A 276 -1.85 -13.67 -9.14
CA PHE A 276 -1.93 -13.51 -7.68
C PHE A 276 -1.21 -14.61 -6.89
N PRO A 277 -1.34 -15.92 -7.20
CA PRO A 277 -0.66 -16.96 -6.43
C PRO A 277 0.88 -16.85 -6.49
N ALA A 278 1.43 -16.47 -7.63
CA ALA A 278 2.87 -16.26 -7.80
C ALA A 278 3.32 -15.00 -7.05
N ILE A 279 2.61 -13.88 -7.24
CA ILE A 279 2.88 -12.62 -6.57
C ILE A 279 2.85 -12.81 -5.04
N TYR A 280 1.82 -13.47 -4.52
CA TYR A 280 1.71 -13.70 -3.08
C TYR A 280 2.87 -14.56 -2.54
N ARG A 281 3.21 -15.65 -3.22
CA ARG A 281 4.34 -16.52 -2.84
C ARG A 281 5.67 -15.75 -2.77
N ASP A 282 5.92 -14.86 -3.74
CA ASP A 282 7.13 -14.07 -3.78
C ASP A 282 7.17 -13.02 -2.64
N ASN A 283 6.01 -12.59 -2.14
CA ASN A 283 5.91 -11.49 -1.17
C ASN A 283 5.67 -11.91 0.29
N VAL A 284 5.23 -13.13 0.55
CA VAL A 284 4.97 -13.59 1.93
C VAL A 284 6.23 -13.51 2.81
N GLY A 285 7.42 -13.71 2.25
CA GLY A 285 8.69 -13.55 2.94
C GLY A 285 8.96 -12.09 3.32
N ILE A 286 8.77 -11.14 2.38
CA ILE A 286 8.91 -9.70 2.63
C ILE A 286 8.00 -9.26 3.78
N LEU A 287 6.70 -9.64 3.71
CA LEU A 287 5.70 -9.29 4.72
C LEU A 287 6.01 -9.88 6.10
N THR A 288 6.57 -11.10 6.13
CA THR A 288 6.97 -11.77 7.37
C THR A 288 8.19 -11.10 8.00
N TYR A 289 9.24 -10.88 7.21
CA TYR A 289 10.48 -10.28 7.73
C TYR A 289 10.32 -8.77 8.00
N GLY A 290 9.47 -8.06 7.27
CA GLY A 290 9.16 -6.66 7.55
C GLY A 290 8.65 -6.40 8.97
N ALA A 291 8.05 -7.40 9.61
CA ALA A 291 7.62 -7.33 11.01
C ALA A 291 8.74 -7.62 12.03
N LEU A 292 9.90 -8.13 11.57
CA LEU A 292 10.95 -8.68 12.46
C LEU A 292 12.29 -7.93 12.38
N VAL A 293 12.47 -7.03 11.42
CA VAL A 293 13.78 -6.43 11.10
C VAL A 293 14.05 -5.06 11.72
N THR A 294 13.13 -4.55 12.53
CA THR A 294 13.26 -3.23 13.20
C THR A 294 13.06 -3.30 14.70
#